data_9799468c4373a180ce7804c6e7f4522e
#
_entry.id   9799468c4373a180ce7804c6e7f4522e
#
_cell.length_a   1.000
_cell.length_b   1.000
_cell.length_c   1.000
_cell.angle_alpha   90.00
_cell.angle_beta   90.00
_cell.angle_gamma   90.00
#
_symmetry.space_group_name_H-M   'P 1'
#
loop_
_entity.id
_entity.type
_entity.pdbx_description
1 polymer ?
#
loop_
_entity_poly.entity_id
_entity_poly.type
_entity_poly.pdbx_seq_one_letter_code
_entity_poly.pdbx_strand_id
1 'polypeptide(L)'
;MEAAIVDYLDKIIDPFLNPQKRVYLGYLIAAVLVAVGLSYILSGKSTRETLSALFARRIWWSKSARADYGIVAINQAFMMGVMPRLVSKLALATILFETMQIWFDGRPNLWPNAPGWVIAGVFTTTLFVLDDAAKYVIHRALHRIPLLWCFHRVHHTAETLTPFTVYRTHPVEGIIFALRAIFVQALAIGVFFFFFGDRTELLTLLGANAFMFFFNVTGANLRHSHIWISYGRVVERVLISPAQHQVHHSIDPRDGNSNFGAVLAIWDWLGGSLRLAEERPPKAFGVRDNLPTTHNLISIYVTPLVEACRCLYQPLTRGRKRMPRTSWNISFHRNLIGGVILFICLGILGTSVAAADLNIYSHRQPFLIKPFIDAYKAETGTNINVVYASKGLAQRLQAEGSRSPA
;
A
#
# COMPACT_ATOMS: atom_id res chain seq x y z
N MET A 1 7.45 -18.71 20.25
CA MET A 1 7.48 -19.28 18.88
C MET A 1 6.07 -19.53 18.36
N GLU A 2 5.21 -20.17 19.12
CA GLU A 2 3.81 -20.46 18.74
C GLU A 2 3.00 -19.17 18.45
N ALA A 3 3.04 -18.20 19.33
CA ALA A 3 2.37 -16.90 19.13
C ALA A 3 2.82 -16.17 17.85
N ALA A 4 4.12 -16.21 17.51
CA ALA A 4 4.64 -15.61 16.29
C ALA A 4 4.18 -16.34 15.02
N ILE A 5 3.99 -17.66 15.09
CA ILE A 5 3.45 -18.44 13.97
C ILE A 5 1.98 -18.12 13.76
N VAL A 6 1.21 -18.02 14.85
CA VAL A 6 -0.23 -17.65 14.79
C VAL A 6 -0.37 -16.26 14.22
N ASP A 7 0.36 -15.25 14.72
CA ASP A 7 0.33 -13.89 14.18
C ASP A 7 0.72 -13.84 12.69
N TYR A 8 1.70 -14.62 12.27
CA TYR A 8 2.07 -14.73 10.85
C TYR A 8 0.96 -15.31 9.98
N LEU A 9 0.30 -16.39 10.45
CA LEU A 9 -0.82 -16.99 9.73
C LEU A 9 -2.01 -16.02 9.65
N ASP A 10 -2.31 -15.30 10.74
CA ASP A 10 -3.34 -14.28 10.75
C ASP A 10 -3.05 -13.17 9.74
N LYS A 11 -1.80 -12.71 9.63
CA LYS A 11 -1.40 -11.70 8.62
C LYS A 11 -1.52 -12.21 7.18
N ILE A 12 -1.36 -13.52 6.94
CA ILE A 12 -1.60 -14.11 5.61
C ILE A 12 -3.10 -14.16 5.29
N ILE A 13 -3.93 -14.40 6.29
CA ILE A 13 -5.39 -14.55 6.13
C ILE A 13 -6.11 -13.19 6.14
N ASP A 14 -5.64 -12.21 6.95
CA ASP A 14 -6.24 -10.87 7.07
C ASP A 14 -6.61 -10.22 5.73
N PRO A 15 -5.77 -10.25 4.68
CA PRO A 15 -6.15 -9.66 3.40
C PRO A 15 -7.44 -10.19 2.78
N PHE A 16 -7.86 -11.41 3.12
CA PHE A 16 -9.09 -12.03 2.61
C PHE A 16 -10.31 -11.76 3.49
N LEU A 17 -10.10 -11.48 4.76
CA LEU A 17 -11.17 -11.25 5.73
C LEU A 17 -11.41 -9.77 6.02
N ASN A 18 -10.47 -8.91 5.70
CA ASN A 18 -10.50 -7.47 6.03
C ASN A 18 -10.98 -6.64 4.83
N PRO A 19 -12.16 -5.98 4.92
CA PRO A 19 -12.70 -5.14 3.84
C PRO A 19 -11.84 -3.93 3.47
N GLN A 20 -10.87 -3.55 4.30
CA GLN A 20 -9.89 -2.52 3.95
C GLN A 20 -8.86 -3.00 2.93
N LYS A 21 -8.77 -4.31 2.73
CA LYS A 21 -7.82 -4.94 1.80
C LYS A 21 -8.48 -5.24 0.46
N ARG A 22 -7.73 -5.04 -0.60
CA ARG A 22 -8.22 -5.16 -1.96
C ARG A 22 -8.68 -6.57 -2.33
N VAL A 23 -8.05 -7.62 -1.78
CA VAL A 23 -8.40 -9.03 -2.05
C VAL A 23 -9.40 -9.60 -1.03
N TYR A 24 -10.11 -8.74 -0.28
CA TYR A 24 -11.20 -9.17 0.57
C TYR A 24 -12.16 -10.09 -0.18
N LEU A 25 -12.55 -11.21 0.44
CA LEU A 25 -13.35 -12.26 -0.20
C LEU A 25 -14.65 -11.72 -0.81
N GLY A 26 -15.32 -10.78 -0.14
CA GLY A 26 -16.51 -10.12 -0.67
C GLY A 26 -16.25 -9.40 -1.99
N TYR A 27 -15.10 -8.73 -2.15
CA TYR A 27 -14.74 -8.08 -3.41
C TYR A 27 -14.36 -9.09 -4.50
N LEU A 28 -13.73 -10.21 -4.13
CA LEU A 28 -13.42 -11.27 -5.09
C LEU A 28 -14.70 -11.93 -5.61
N ILE A 29 -15.68 -12.20 -4.73
CA ILE A 29 -17.00 -12.70 -5.12
C ILE A 29 -17.71 -11.68 -6.03
N ALA A 30 -17.73 -10.40 -5.65
CA ALA A 30 -18.30 -9.36 -6.49
C ALA A 30 -17.63 -9.29 -7.86
N ALA A 31 -16.30 -9.39 -7.94
CA ALA A 31 -15.57 -9.44 -9.20
C ALA A 31 -15.95 -10.63 -10.09
N VAL A 32 -16.19 -11.81 -9.50
CA VAL A 32 -16.69 -12.99 -10.24
C VAL A 32 -18.09 -12.72 -10.78
N LEU A 33 -18.99 -12.17 -9.96
CA LEU A 33 -20.35 -11.83 -10.38
C LEU A 33 -20.36 -10.80 -11.52
N VAL A 34 -19.54 -9.75 -11.40
CA VAL A 34 -19.36 -8.73 -12.46
C VAL A 34 -18.83 -9.38 -13.74
N ALA A 35 -17.80 -10.23 -13.64
CA ALA A 35 -17.22 -10.91 -14.81
C ALA A 35 -18.24 -11.82 -15.50
N VAL A 36 -19.03 -12.60 -14.76
CA VAL A 36 -20.08 -13.47 -15.30
C VAL A 36 -21.18 -12.65 -15.95
N GLY A 37 -21.70 -11.63 -15.26
CA GLY A 37 -22.76 -10.78 -15.77
C GLY A 37 -22.38 -10.05 -17.06
N LEU A 38 -21.20 -9.41 -17.08
CA LEU A 38 -20.71 -8.70 -18.25
C LEU A 38 -20.35 -9.66 -19.41
N SER A 39 -19.79 -10.82 -19.13
CA SER A 39 -19.51 -11.82 -20.17
C SER A 39 -20.78 -12.33 -20.82
N TYR A 40 -21.85 -12.51 -20.04
CA TYR A 40 -23.16 -12.89 -20.56
C TYR A 40 -23.76 -11.78 -21.43
N ILE A 41 -23.79 -10.55 -20.91
CA ILE A 41 -24.43 -9.39 -21.60
C ILE A 41 -23.65 -9.00 -22.87
N LEU A 42 -22.32 -8.91 -22.80
CA LEU A 42 -21.51 -8.36 -23.89
C LEU A 42 -21.05 -9.41 -24.90
N SER A 43 -20.95 -10.69 -24.49
CA SER A 43 -20.36 -11.74 -25.32
C SER A 43 -21.24 -12.98 -25.48
N GLY A 44 -22.43 -13.02 -24.86
CA GLY A 44 -23.32 -14.17 -24.89
C GLY A 44 -22.75 -15.46 -24.26
N LYS A 45 -21.64 -15.35 -23.51
CA LYS A 45 -21.00 -16.52 -22.87
C LYS A 45 -21.82 -17.03 -21.71
N SER A 46 -21.97 -18.36 -21.62
CA SER A 46 -22.63 -18.98 -20.48
C SER A 46 -21.84 -18.79 -19.19
N THR A 47 -22.53 -18.85 -18.05
CA THR A 47 -21.90 -18.81 -16.71
C THR A 47 -20.81 -19.87 -16.57
N ARG A 48 -21.07 -21.10 -17.07
CA ARG A 48 -20.11 -22.20 -17.01
C ARG A 48 -18.84 -21.92 -17.80
N GLU A 49 -18.95 -21.36 -19.00
CA GLU A 49 -17.79 -20.99 -19.83
C GLU A 49 -16.96 -19.89 -19.14
N THR A 50 -17.62 -18.86 -18.59
CA THR A 50 -16.93 -17.78 -17.90
C THR A 50 -16.24 -18.27 -16.64
N LEU A 51 -16.89 -19.07 -15.79
CA LEU A 51 -16.27 -19.64 -14.60
C LEU A 51 -15.12 -20.60 -14.94
N SER A 52 -15.27 -21.43 -15.97
CA SER A 52 -14.19 -22.30 -16.46
C SER A 52 -12.97 -21.49 -16.91
N ALA A 53 -13.19 -20.37 -17.58
CA ALA A 53 -12.12 -19.48 -18.00
C ALA A 53 -11.46 -18.77 -16.79
N LEU A 54 -12.27 -18.23 -15.85
CA LEU A 54 -11.79 -17.56 -14.65
C LEU A 54 -10.91 -18.45 -13.77
N PHE A 55 -11.32 -19.70 -13.58
CA PHE A 55 -10.63 -20.65 -12.70
C PHE A 55 -9.75 -21.65 -13.46
N ALA A 56 -9.38 -21.34 -14.68
CA ALA A 56 -8.53 -22.20 -15.50
C ALA A 56 -7.19 -22.48 -14.82
N ARG A 57 -6.82 -23.76 -14.69
CA ARG A 57 -5.57 -24.20 -14.04
C ARG A 57 -4.33 -23.53 -14.66
N ARG A 58 -4.31 -23.31 -15.98
CA ARG A 58 -3.23 -22.63 -16.71
C ARG A 58 -2.96 -21.21 -16.20
N ILE A 59 -3.96 -20.53 -15.60
CA ILE A 59 -3.84 -19.19 -15.00
C ILE A 59 -3.29 -19.31 -13.57
N TRP A 60 -4.01 -20.01 -12.72
CA TRP A 60 -3.73 -20.06 -11.28
C TRP A 60 -2.50 -20.89 -10.90
N TRP A 61 -2.09 -21.86 -11.75
CA TRP A 61 -0.88 -22.67 -11.54
C TRP A 61 0.25 -22.31 -12.50
N SER A 62 0.17 -21.18 -13.22
CA SER A 62 1.28 -20.66 -14.02
C SER A 62 2.51 -20.40 -13.13
N LYS A 63 3.70 -20.40 -13.73
CA LYS A 63 4.94 -20.03 -13.02
C LYS A 63 4.82 -18.62 -12.41
N SER A 64 4.19 -17.69 -13.13
CA SER A 64 3.92 -16.32 -12.69
C SER A 64 3.04 -16.31 -11.43
N ALA A 65 1.87 -16.97 -11.43
CA ALA A 65 0.96 -16.99 -10.29
C ALA A 65 1.58 -17.67 -9.06
N ARG A 66 2.33 -18.77 -9.24
CA ARG A 66 3.02 -19.44 -8.12
C ARG A 66 4.11 -18.55 -7.48
N ALA A 67 4.79 -17.73 -8.29
CA ALA A 67 5.73 -16.74 -7.76
C ALA A 67 4.99 -15.69 -6.91
N ASP A 68 3.80 -15.22 -7.36
CA ASP A 68 2.98 -14.28 -6.59
C ASP A 68 2.62 -14.82 -5.20
N TYR A 69 2.26 -16.12 -5.08
CA TYR A 69 1.95 -16.75 -3.78
C TYR A 69 3.16 -16.75 -2.84
N GLY A 70 4.35 -17.09 -3.37
CA GLY A 70 5.59 -17.03 -2.59
C GLY A 70 5.95 -15.60 -2.15
N ILE A 71 5.74 -14.61 -3.02
CA ILE A 71 5.98 -13.20 -2.72
C ILE A 71 5.03 -12.72 -1.62
N VAL A 72 3.75 -13.07 -1.66
CA VAL A 72 2.80 -12.74 -0.58
C VAL A 72 3.32 -13.23 0.77
N ALA A 73 3.70 -14.50 0.87
CA ALA A 73 4.17 -15.08 2.13
C ALA A 73 5.43 -14.38 2.64
N ILE A 74 6.43 -14.17 1.77
CA ILE A 74 7.69 -13.52 2.15
C ILE A 74 7.47 -12.05 2.54
N ASN A 75 6.68 -11.31 1.76
CA ASN A 75 6.43 -9.90 2.04
C ASN A 75 5.64 -9.71 3.33
N GLN A 76 4.68 -10.59 3.66
CA GLN A 76 3.98 -10.50 4.95
C GLN A 76 4.96 -10.67 6.12
N ALA A 77 5.84 -11.69 6.08
CA ALA A 77 6.86 -11.87 7.12
C ALA A 77 7.78 -10.63 7.24
N PHE A 78 8.23 -10.08 6.10
CA PHE A 78 9.07 -8.89 6.08
C PHE A 78 8.36 -7.67 6.67
N MET A 79 7.13 -7.41 6.25
CA MET A 79 6.37 -6.24 6.69
C MET A 79 5.98 -6.32 8.16
N MET A 80 5.76 -7.51 8.73
CA MET A 80 5.59 -7.68 10.18
C MET A 80 6.78 -7.12 10.98
N GLY A 81 8.01 -7.34 10.48
CA GLY A 81 9.21 -6.79 11.10
C GLY A 81 9.40 -5.29 10.88
N VAL A 82 8.94 -4.75 9.76
CA VAL A 82 9.21 -3.36 9.35
C VAL A 82 8.11 -2.39 9.82
N MET A 83 6.84 -2.75 9.70
CA MET A 83 5.72 -1.84 9.98
C MET A 83 5.74 -1.21 11.38
N PRO A 84 6.03 -1.95 12.48
CA PRO A 84 6.10 -1.36 13.81
C PRO A 84 7.24 -0.33 13.99
N ARG A 85 8.24 -0.38 13.10
CA ARG A 85 9.39 0.54 13.11
C ARG A 85 9.20 1.77 12.25
N LEU A 86 8.13 1.82 11.45
CA LEU A 86 7.81 3.01 10.67
C LEU A 86 7.23 4.10 11.56
N VAL A 87 7.33 5.35 11.07
CA VAL A 87 6.79 6.52 11.77
C VAL A 87 5.29 6.33 12.01
N SER A 88 4.85 6.62 13.23
CA SER A 88 3.43 6.54 13.59
C SER A 88 2.64 7.63 12.86
N LYS A 89 1.59 7.21 12.15
CA LYS A 89 0.61 8.10 11.53
C LYS A 89 -0.02 9.06 12.55
N LEU A 90 -0.35 8.53 13.74
CA LEU A 90 -0.96 9.33 14.80
C LEU A 90 0.01 10.37 15.34
N ALA A 91 1.27 9.99 15.58
CA ALA A 91 2.30 10.93 16.03
C ALA A 91 2.50 12.10 15.03
N LEU A 92 2.57 11.80 13.73
CA LEU A 92 2.68 12.85 12.71
C LEU A 92 1.43 13.75 12.66
N ALA A 93 0.22 13.17 12.76
CA ALA A 93 -1.02 13.93 12.78
C ALA A 93 -1.08 14.86 14.02
N THR A 94 -0.65 14.36 15.18
CA THR A 94 -0.57 15.16 16.43
C THR A 94 0.44 16.29 16.30
N ILE A 95 1.65 16.01 15.81
CA ILE A 95 2.68 17.05 15.59
C ILE A 95 2.14 18.14 14.66
N LEU A 96 1.49 17.75 13.56
CA LEU A 96 0.90 18.71 12.64
C LEU A 96 -0.19 19.54 13.30
N PHE A 97 -1.09 18.89 14.02
CA PHE A 97 -2.18 19.53 14.75
C PHE A 97 -1.64 20.56 15.76
N GLU A 98 -0.67 20.18 16.59
CA GLU A 98 -0.08 21.07 17.58
C GLU A 98 0.70 22.23 16.92
N THR A 99 1.42 21.95 15.84
CA THR A 99 2.10 23.00 15.06
C THR A 99 1.10 24.03 14.53
N MET A 100 -0.04 23.58 14.01
CA MET A 100 -1.10 24.47 13.54
C MET A 100 -1.73 25.25 14.71
N GLN A 101 -1.90 24.63 15.88
CA GLN A 101 -2.36 25.34 17.10
C GLN A 101 -1.45 26.52 17.46
N ILE A 102 -0.12 26.31 17.39
CA ILE A 102 0.87 27.36 17.70
C ILE A 102 0.85 28.46 16.63
N TRP A 103 0.78 28.09 15.33
CA TRP A 103 0.86 29.07 14.25
C TRP A 103 -0.41 29.94 14.11
N PHE A 104 -1.55 29.42 14.49
CA PHE A 104 -2.84 30.09 14.33
C PHE A 104 -3.46 30.58 15.66
N ASP A 105 -2.68 30.53 16.75
CA ASP A 105 -3.12 30.96 18.10
C ASP A 105 -4.46 30.32 18.52
N GLY A 106 -4.56 29.01 18.38
CA GLY A 106 -5.71 28.23 18.71
C GLY A 106 -6.48 27.68 17.51
N ARG A 107 -7.61 27.04 17.76
CA ARG A 107 -8.41 26.36 16.73
C ARG A 107 -9.50 27.27 16.20
N PRO A 108 -9.57 27.51 14.89
CA PRO A 108 -10.73 28.16 14.29
C PRO A 108 -11.93 27.19 14.34
N ASN A 109 -13.10 27.70 14.61
CA ASN A 109 -14.33 26.95 14.55
C ASN A 109 -14.96 27.10 13.14
N LEU A 110 -14.44 26.34 12.19
CA LEU A 110 -14.99 26.35 10.83
C LEU A 110 -16.31 25.60 10.78
N TRP A 111 -17.30 26.22 10.14
CA TRP A 111 -18.64 25.66 9.96
C TRP A 111 -19.28 25.16 11.26
N PRO A 112 -19.45 26.04 12.27
CA PRO A 112 -19.93 25.61 13.60
C PRO A 112 -21.30 24.92 13.56
N ASN A 113 -22.13 25.32 12.60
CA ASN A 113 -23.49 24.80 12.44
C ASN A 113 -23.61 23.70 11.37
N ALA A 114 -22.51 23.28 10.76
CA ALA A 114 -22.58 22.18 9.78
C ALA A 114 -22.95 20.86 10.46
N PRO A 115 -23.87 20.08 9.88
CA PRO A 115 -24.16 18.74 10.36
C PRO A 115 -22.91 17.86 10.31
N GLY A 116 -22.71 16.98 11.30
CA GLY A 116 -21.54 16.08 11.39
C GLY A 116 -21.32 15.23 10.13
N TRP A 117 -22.40 14.75 9.52
CA TRP A 117 -22.35 13.98 8.28
C TRP A 117 -21.78 14.76 7.08
N VAL A 118 -21.96 16.09 7.03
CA VAL A 118 -21.35 16.95 6.00
C VAL A 118 -19.84 16.97 6.18
N ILE A 119 -19.37 17.19 7.42
CA ILE A 119 -17.93 17.22 7.73
C ILE A 119 -17.31 15.87 7.45
N ALA A 120 -17.97 14.79 7.88
CA ALA A 120 -17.54 13.42 7.60
C ALA A 120 -17.49 13.14 6.09
N GLY A 121 -18.45 13.61 5.31
CA GLY A 121 -18.47 13.51 3.85
C GLY A 121 -17.30 14.24 3.21
N VAL A 122 -17.05 15.49 3.61
CA VAL A 122 -15.94 16.31 3.09
C VAL A 122 -14.59 15.67 3.48
N PHE A 123 -14.42 15.23 4.73
CA PHE A 123 -13.20 14.54 5.18
C PHE A 123 -12.94 13.26 4.37
N THR A 124 -13.97 12.42 4.23
CA THR A 124 -13.86 11.15 3.48
C THR A 124 -13.48 11.38 2.03
N THR A 125 -14.10 12.37 1.38
CA THR A 125 -13.80 12.74 -0.01
C THR A 125 -12.38 13.29 -0.13
N THR A 126 -11.99 14.19 0.76
CA THR A 126 -10.65 14.80 0.74
C THR A 126 -9.57 13.73 0.96
N LEU A 127 -9.75 12.86 1.95
CA LEU A 127 -8.81 11.75 2.20
C LEU A 127 -8.71 10.82 1.00
N PHE A 128 -9.84 10.46 0.37
CA PHE A 128 -9.86 9.62 -0.83
C PHE A 128 -9.11 10.27 -1.99
N VAL A 129 -9.39 11.55 -2.29
CA VAL A 129 -8.77 12.28 -3.40
C VAL A 129 -7.27 12.44 -3.18
N LEU A 130 -6.84 12.83 -1.97
CA LEU A 130 -5.42 12.98 -1.64
C LEU A 130 -4.66 11.65 -1.69
N ASP A 131 -5.27 10.58 -1.17
CA ASP A 131 -4.65 9.25 -1.18
C ASP A 131 -4.51 8.71 -2.60
N ASP A 132 -5.51 8.90 -3.46
CA ASP A 132 -5.49 8.45 -4.85
C ASP A 132 -4.52 9.28 -5.70
N ALA A 133 -4.50 10.61 -5.54
CA ALA A 133 -3.51 11.49 -6.17
C ALA A 133 -2.07 11.11 -5.78
N ALA A 134 -1.82 10.86 -4.50
CA ALA A 134 -0.51 10.46 -4.02
C ALA A 134 -0.09 9.08 -4.56
N LYS A 135 -1.03 8.14 -4.72
CA LYS A 135 -0.76 6.86 -5.40
C LYS A 135 -0.32 7.09 -6.84
N TYR A 136 -1.04 7.93 -7.59
CA TYR A 136 -0.67 8.29 -8.95
C TYR A 136 0.73 8.88 -9.05
N VAL A 137 1.06 9.86 -8.18
CA VAL A 137 2.37 10.52 -8.19
C VAL A 137 3.50 9.51 -7.93
N ILE A 138 3.34 8.69 -6.89
CA ILE A 138 4.35 7.67 -6.56
C ILE A 138 4.45 6.62 -7.68
N HIS A 139 3.33 6.12 -8.19
CA HIS A 139 3.34 5.12 -9.26
C HIS A 139 4.02 5.65 -10.53
N ARG A 140 3.70 6.90 -10.91
CA ARG A 140 4.39 7.57 -12.02
C ARG A 140 5.89 7.75 -11.76
N ALA A 141 6.28 8.11 -10.53
CA ALA A 141 7.69 8.22 -10.15
C ALA A 141 8.41 6.87 -10.23
N LEU A 142 7.78 5.78 -9.79
CA LEU A 142 8.29 4.41 -9.90
C LEU A 142 8.58 4.01 -11.36
N HIS A 143 7.79 4.50 -12.31
CA HIS A 143 8.02 4.27 -13.75
C HIS A 143 9.02 5.22 -14.40
N ARG A 144 9.20 6.44 -13.87
CA ARG A 144 9.99 7.51 -14.51
C ARG A 144 11.40 7.62 -13.96
N ILE A 145 11.60 7.26 -12.69
CA ILE A 145 12.90 7.34 -12.03
C ILE A 145 13.57 5.96 -12.12
N PRO A 146 14.72 5.84 -12.82
CA PRO A 146 15.36 4.55 -13.07
C PRO A 146 15.66 3.75 -11.81
N LEU A 147 16.09 4.42 -10.73
CA LEU A 147 16.35 3.79 -9.44
C LEU A 147 15.09 3.15 -8.85
N LEU A 148 13.95 3.83 -8.94
CA LEU A 148 12.68 3.33 -8.42
C LEU A 148 12.09 2.23 -9.33
N TRP A 149 12.30 2.36 -10.64
CA TRP A 149 11.88 1.34 -11.59
C TRP A 149 12.53 -0.02 -11.33
N CYS A 150 13.77 -0.06 -10.85
CA CYS A 150 14.42 -1.33 -10.48
C CYS A 150 13.55 -2.16 -9.53
N PHE A 151 12.86 -1.52 -8.60
CA PHE A 151 11.98 -2.20 -7.63
C PHE A 151 10.58 -2.45 -8.18
N HIS A 152 9.97 -1.46 -8.85
CA HIS A 152 8.63 -1.56 -9.38
C HIS A 152 8.52 -2.51 -10.59
N ARG A 153 9.59 -2.69 -11.32
CA ARG A 153 9.66 -3.66 -12.41
C ARG A 153 9.28 -5.08 -11.95
N VAL A 154 9.51 -5.45 -10.69
CA VAL A 154 9.06 -6.72 -10.12
C VAL A 154 7.56 -6.92 -10.34
N HIS A 155 6.75 -5.88 -10.12
CA HIS A 155 5.31 -5.89 -10.37
C HIS A 155 4.99 -6.19 -11.84
N HIS A 156 5.71 -5.55 -12.75
CA HIS A 156 5.55 -5.72 -14.20
C HIS A 156 6.12 -7.01 -14.76
N THR A 157 6.91 -7.80 -14.02
CA THR A 157 7.37 -9.11 -14.49
C THR A 157 6.28 -10.18 -14.51
N ALA A 158 5.06 -9.88 -14.08
CA ALA A 158 3.92 -10.80 -14.13
C ALA A 158 3.50 -11.06 -15.58
N GLU A 159 3.66 -12.28 -16.05
CA GLU A 159 3.22 -12.74 -17.39
C GLU A 159 1.77 -13.23 -17.38
N THR A 160 1.28 -13.58 -16.21
CA THR A 160 -0.12 -13.97 -15.97
C THR A 160 -0.66 -13.13 -14.83
N LEU A 161 -1.70 -12.35 -15.10
CA LEU A 161 -2.32 -11.49 -14.11
C LEU A 161 -3.39 -12.27 -13.33
N THR A 162 -3.28 -12.23 -12.01
CA THR A 162 -4.27 -12.73 -11.05
C THR A 162 -4.52 -11.68 -9.97
N PRO A 163 -5.61 -11.73 -9.20
CA PRO A 163 -5.79 -10.80 -8.07
C PRO A 163 -4.61 -10.74 -7.12
N PHE A 164 -3.80 -11.80 -7.02
CA PHE A 164 -2.59 -11.84 -6.20
C PHE A 164 -1.44 -11.01 -6.77
N THR A 165 -1.45 -10.71 -8.06
CA THR A 165 -0.41 -9.89 -8.70
C THR A 165 -0.30 -8.49 -8.09
N VAL A 166 -1.35 -8.00 -7.41
CA VAL A 166 -1.28 -6.74 -6.63
C VAL A 166 -0.21 -6.79 -5.53
N TYR A 167 0.13 -7.97 -5.03
CA TYR A 167 1.16 -8.19 -4.01
C TYR A 167 2.54 -8.52 -4.58
N ARG A 168 2.65 -8.67 -5.91
CA ARG A 168 3.94 -8.85 -6.57
C ARG A 168 4.74 -7.55 -6.54
N THR A 169 5.24 -7.19 -5.37
CA THR A 169 6.00 -5.96 -5.13
C THR A 169 7.30 -6.27 -4.41
N HIS A 170 8.34 -5.50 -4.68
CA HIS A 170 9.56 -5.57 -3.87
C HIS A 170 9.31 -4.90 -2.51
N PRO A 171 9.90 -5.38 -1.38
CA PRO A 171 9.74 -4.76 -0.06
C PRO A 171 10.02 -3.26 -0.01
N VAL A 172 11.01 -2.77 -0.75
CA VAL A 172 11.32 -1.33 -0.86
C VAL A 172 10.13 -0.56 -1.41
N GLU A 173 9.47 -1.07 -2.44
CA GLU A 173 8.23 -0.47 -2.96
C GLU A 173 7.12 -0.49 -1.91
N GLY A 174 6.97 -1.62 -1.19
CA GLY A 174 6.03 -1.73 -0.08
C GLY A 174 6.24 -0.66 1.00
N ILE A 175 7.49 -0.39 1.37
CA ILE A 175 7.85 0.68 2.32
C ILE A 175 7.49 2.06 1.75
N ILE A 176 7.79 2.34 0.48
CA ILE A 176 7.45 3.62 -0.16
C ILE A 176 5.93 3.86 -0.11
N PHE A 177 5.12 2.85 -0.45
CA PHE A 177 3.66 2.97 -0.39
C PHE A 177 3.13 3.09 1.04
N ALA A 178 3.75 2.41 2.02
CA ALA A 178 3.40 2.53 3.43
C ALA A 178 3.68 3.95 3.96
N LEU A 179 4.88 4.48 3.72
CA LEU A 179 5.25 5.86 4.09
C LEU A 179 4.32 6.87 3.42
N ARG A 180 4.05 6.74 2.13
CA ARG A 180 3.08 7.59 1.42
C ARG A 180 1.73 7.60 2.14
N ALA A 181 1.21 6.42 2.50
CA ALA A 181 -0.08 6.31 3.18
C ALA A 181 -0.05 6.97 4.56
N ILE A 182 1.02 6.77 5.33
CA ILE A 182 1.23 7.39 6.64
C ILE A 182 1.19 8.93 6.51
N PHE A 183 1.96 9.50 5.58
CA PHE A 183 2.03 10.96 5.41
C PHE A 183 0.71 11.56 4.93
N VAL A 184 0.05 10.96 3.94
CA VAL A 184 -1.24 11.46 3.42
C VAL A 184 -2.32 11.41 4.50
N GLN A 185 -2.41 10.29 5.22
CA GLN A 185 -3.40 10.15 6.28
C GLN A 185 -3.11 11.06 7.47
N ALA A 186 -1.85 11.21 7.87
CA ALA A 186 -1.46 12.12 8.93
C ALA A 186 -1.80 13.58 8.57
N LEU A 187 -1.51 13.99 7.33
CA LEU A 187 -1.86 15.32 6.83
C LEU A 187 -3.38 15.56 6.88
N ALA A 188 -4.15 14.65 6.30
CA ALA A 188 -5.61 14.79 6.27
C ALA A 188 -6.21 14.81 7.70
N ILE A 189 -5.79 13.89 8.56
CA ILE A 189 -6.28 13.80 9.95
C ILE A 189 -5.88 15.06 10.72
N GLY A 190 -4.60 15.46 10.71
CA GLY A 190 -4.10 16.60 11.45
C GLY A 190 -4.80 17.90 11.07
N VAL A 191 -4.94 18.15 9.75
CA VAL A 191 -5.63 19.36 9.24
C VAL A 191 -7.11 19.36 9.60
N PHE A 192 -7.82 18.26 9.34
CA PHE A 192 -9.26 18.21 9.63
C PHE A 192 -9.54 18.24 11.13
N PHE A 193 -8.74 17.56 11.94
CA PHE A 193 -8.89 17.62 13.39
C PHE A 193 -8.61 19.01 13.94
N PHE A 194 -7.68 19.77 13.33
CA PHE A 194 -7.45 21.17 13.68
C PHE A 194 -8.70 22.03 13.42
N PHE A 195 -9.35 21.90 12.27
CA PHE A 195 -10.49 22.74 11.91
C PHE A 195 -11.81 22.27 12.50
N PHE A 196 -12.03 20.96 12.68
CA PHE A 196 -13.34 20.38 12.99
C PHE A 196 -13.36 19.54 14.29
N GLY A 197 -12.20 19.22 14.87
CA GLY A 197 -12.09 18.45 16.12
C GLY A 197 -12.69 17.04 16.02
N ASP A 198 -13.46 16.69 17.02
CA ASP A 198 -14.15 15.39 17.21
C ASP A 198 -15.21 15.10 16.13
N ARG A 199 -15.63 16.12 15.36
CA ARG A 199 -16.50 15.93 14.19
C ARG A 199 -15.78 15.33 12.98
N THR A 200 -14.46 15.10 13.07
CA THR A 200 -13.66 14.48 12.01
C THR A 200 -13.84 12.97 12.02
N GLU A 201 -14.87 12.51 11.32
CA GLU A 201 -15.18 11.09 11.18
C GLU A 201 -15.04 10.63 9.74
N LEU A 202 -14.68 9.35 9.55
CA LEU A 202 -14.57 8.73 8.25
C LEU A 202 -15.85 7.96 7.92
N LEU A 203 -16.50 8.29 6.79
CA LEU A 203 -17.60 7.47 6.28
C LEU A 203 -17.06 6.16 5.74
N THR A 204 -17.47 5.06 6.38
CA THR A 204 -17.00 3.72 6.02
C THR A 204 -18.16 2.78 5.74
N LEU A 205 -17.88 1.79 4.88
CA LEU A 205 -18.71 0.61 4.69
C LEU A 205 -17.87 -0.61 5.07
N LEU A 206 -18.33 -1.38 6.05
CA LEU A 206 -17.61 -2.49 6.65
C LEU A 206 -16.17 -2.08 7.09
N GLY A 207 -16.00 -0.84 7.60
CA GLY A 207 -14.70 -0.32 8.02
C GLY A 207 -13.77 0.17 6.91
N ALA A 208 -14.15 0.01 5.64
CA ALA A 208 -13.39 0.56 4.50
C ALA A 208 -13.94 1.94 4.11
N ASN A 209 -13.06 2.83 3.62
CA ASN A 209 -13.49 4.11 3.03
C ASN A 209 -14.58 3.86 1.98
N ALA A 210 -15.69 4.60 2.04
CA ALA A 210 -16.87 4.36 1.23
C ALA A 210 -16.56 4.36 -0.28
N PHE A 211 -15.76 5.31 -0.78
CA PHE A 211 -15.38 5.36 -2.20
C PHE A 211 -14.54 4.15 -2.61
N MET A 212 -13.59 3.73 -1.75
CA MET A 212 -12.79 2.54 -2.02
C MET A 212 -13.63 1.27 -1.98
N PHE A 213 -14.60 1.18 -1.08
CA PHE A 213 -15.52 0.06 -1.01
C PHE A 213 -16.30 -0.08 -2.31
N PHE A 214 -16.96 0.97 -2.78
CA PHE A 214 -17.71 0.94 -4.04
C PHE A 214 -16.81 0.61 -5.23
N PHE A 215 -15.65 1.21 -5.32
CA PHE A 215 -14.71 0.91 -6.40
C PHE A 215 -14.27 -0.56 -6.40
N ASN A 216 -14.03 -1.15 -5.24
CA ASN A 216 -13.62 -2.56 -5.14
C ASN A 216 -14.77 -3.52 -5.49
N VAL A 217 -16.01 -3.20 -5.09
CA VAL A 217 -17.19 -4.00 -5.45
C VAL A 217 -17.47 -3.97 -6.95
N THR A 218 -17.17 -2.88 -7.65
CA THR A 218 -17.35 -2.77 -9.11
C THR A 218 -16.30 -3.49 -9.94
N GLY A 219 -15.53 -4.39 -9.34
CA GLY A 219 -14.62 -5.27 -10.07
C GLY A 219 -13.19 -4.76 -10.20
N ALA A 220 -12.74 -3.89 -9.28
CA ALA A 220 -11.35 -3.41 -9.27
C ALA A 220 -10.31 -4.55 -9.28
N ASN A 221 -10.63 -5.73 -8.74
CA ASN A 221 -9.76 -6.90 -8.75
C ASN A 221 -9.57 -7.50 -10.15
N LEU A 222 -10.47 -7.23 -11.09
CA LEU A 222 -10.35 -7.66 -12.48
C LEU A 222 -9.25 -6.92 -13.25
N ARG A 223 -8.67 -5.85 -12.68
CA ARG A 223 -7.50 -5.17 -13.24
C ARG A 223 -6.29 -6.10 -13.39
N HIS A 224 -6.07 -6.96 -12.39
CA HIS A 224 -5.09 -8.03 -12.46
C HIS A 224 -5.83 -9.35 -12.72
N SER A 225 -6.36 -9.50 -13.91
CA SER A 225 -6.99 -10.73 -14.38
C SER A 225 -6.83 -10.85 -15.89
N HIS A 226 -7.24 -11.97 -16.43
CA HIS A 226 -7.32 -12.20 -17.88
C HIS A 226 -8.68 -11.81 -18.48
N ILE A 227 -9.57 -11.23 -17.68
CA ILE A 227 -10.89 -10.77 -18.13
C ILE A 227 -10.78 -9.32 -18.57
N TRP A 228 -11.03 -9.09 -19.85
CA TRP A 228 -10.98 -7.77 -20.46
C TRP A 228 -12.30 -7.03 -20.24
N ILE A 229 -12.29 -5.97 -19.45
CA ILE A 229 -13.45 -5.12 -19.17
C ILE A 229 -13.03 -3.67 -19.33
N SER A 230 -13.55 -3.02 -20.36
CA SER A 230 -13.50 -1.59 -20.56
C SER A 230 -14.75 -0.94 -19.99
N TYR A 231 -14.62 0.23 -19.39
CA TYR A 231 -15.76 1.07 -18.97
C TYR A 231 -16.23 2.02 -20.08
N GLY A 232 -15.65 1.91 -21.26
CA GLY A 232 -15.94 2.79 -22.39
C GLY A 232 -15.29 4.17 -22.28
N ARG A 233 -15.22 4.85 -23.43
CA ARG A 233 -14.39 6.05 -23.63
C ARG A 233 -14.70 7.22 -22.71
N VAL A 234 -15.92 7.34 -22.21
CA VAL A 234 -16.33 8.44 -21.33
C VAL A 234 -15.90 8.15 -19.89
N VAL A 235 -16.28 6.98 -19.36
CA VAL A 235 -15.98 6.61 -17.96
C VAL A 235 -14.49 6.43 -17.75
N GLU A 236 -13.75 5.90 -18.72
CA GLU A 236 -12.29 5.72 -18.66
C GLU A 236 -11.48 7.02 -18.61
N ARG A 237 -12.10 8.19 -18.80
CA ARG A 237 -11.47 9.49 -18.52
C ARG A 237 -11.54 9.89 -17.05
N VAL A 238 -12.44 9.26 -16.30
CA VAL A 238 -12.69 9.58 -14.89
C VAL A 238 -12.20 8.46 -13.98
N LEU A 239 -12.51 7.21 -14.31
CA LEU A 239 -12.19 6.01 -13.53
C LEU A 239 -11.30 5.06 -14.33
N ILE A 240 -10.28 4.51 -13.68
CA ILE A 240 -9.43 3.47 -14.27
C ILE A 240 -10.22 2.16 -14.40
N SER A 241 -10.44 1.71 -15.63
CA SER A 241 -11.05 0.42 -15.91
C SER A 241 -10.06 -0.74 -15.69
N PRO A 242 -10.56 -1.98 -15.54
CA PRO A 242 -9.71 -3.18 -15.60
C PRO A 242 -8.84 -3.23 -16.87
N ALA A 243 -9.42 -2.93 -18.02
CA ALA A 243 -8.72 -2.92 -19.30
C ALA A 243 -7.59 -1.88 -19.36
N GLN A 244 -7.81 -0.66 -18.88
CA GLN A 244 -6.76 0.37 -18.83
C GLN A 244 -5.56 -0.06 -17.97
N HIS A 245 -5.82 -0.74 -16.83
CA HIS A 245 -4.74 -1.23 -16.00
C HIS A 245 -4.02 -2.43 -16.64
N GLN A 246 -4.73 -3.28 -17.38
CA GLN A 246 -4.10 -4.34 -18.17
C GLN A 246 -3.25 -3.78 -19.31
N VAL A 247 -3.67 -2.68 -19.95
CA VAL A 247 -2.82 -1.93 -20.91
C VAL A 247 -1.53 -1.45 -20.24
N HIS A 248 -1.61 -0.95 -19.01
CA HIS A 248 -0.45 -0.54 -18.22
C HIS A 248 0.57 -1.68 -18.02
N HIS A 249 0.13 -2.93 -17.89
CA HIS A 249 0.98 -4.13 -17.78
C HIS A 249 1.43 -4.70 -19.13
N SER A 250 1.03 -4.08 -20.24
CA SER A 250 1.36 -4.58 -21.59
C SER A 250 2.86 -4.53 -21.88
N ILE A 251 3.34 -5.57 -22.56
CA ILE A 251 4.71 -5.61 -23.09
C ILE A 251 4.89 -4.69 -24.31
N ASP A 252 3.82 -4.19 -24.93
CA ASP A 252 3.90 -3.32 -26.10
C ASP A 252 4.48 -1.95 -25.71
N PRO A 253 5.53 -1.44 -26.40
CA PRO A 253 6.10 -0.13 -26.10
C PRO A 253 5.13 1.03 -26.22
N ARG A 254 4.09 0.87 -27.06
CA ARG A 254 3.05 1.90 -27.24
C ARG A 254 2.21 2.09 -25.99
N ASP A 255 2.12 1.04 -25.15
CA ASP A 255 1.36 1.00 -23.93
C ASP A 255 2.18 1.45 -22.71
N GLY A 256 3.50 1.42 -22.83
CA GLY A 256 4.41 1.76 -21.75
C GLY A 256 4.24 3.18 -21.23
N ASN A 257 4.37 3.35 -19.92
CA ASN A 257 4.25 4.64 -19.24
C ASN A 257 2.88 5.33 -19.38
N SER A 258 1.80 4.56 -19.35
CA SER A 258 0.42 5.04 -19.36
C SER A 258 -0.38 4.48 -18.17
N ASN A 259 -1.48 5.13 -17.83
CA ASN A 259 -2.49 4.67 -16.87
C ASN A 259 -1.91 4.34 -15.48
N PHE A 260 -1.24 5.32 -14.87
CA PHE A 260 -0.67 5.19 -13.52
C PHE A 260 -1.71 5.32 -12.41
N GLY A 261 -2.92 5.80 -12.72
CA GLY A 261 -4.02 5.99 -11.76
C GLY A 261 -4.40 4.71 -11.02
N ALA A 262 -4.73 4.85 -9.73
CA ALA A 262 -5.20 3.72 -8.94
C ALA A 262 -6.73 3.58 -9.00
N VAL A 263 -7.48 4.66 -8.86
CA VAL A 263 -8.94 4.71 -8.98
C VAL A 263 -9.36 5.74 -10.02
N LEU A 264 -8.89 6.99 -9.88
CA LEU A 264 -9.24 8.08 -10.76
C LEU A 264 -8.26 8.16 -11.95
N ALA A 265 -8.80 8.08 -13.17
CA ALA A 265 -8.08 8.30 -14.42
C ALA A 265 -7.79 9.78 -14.68
N ILE A 266 -8.45 10.67 -13.95
CA ILE A 266 -8.30 12.13 -14.05
C ILE A 266 -6.83 12.53 -13.89
N TRP A 267 -6.08 11.86 -13.01
CA TRP A 267 -4.66 12.12 -12.81
C TRP A 267 -3.83 11.82 -14.06
N ASP A 268 -4.17 10.74 -14.75
CA ASP A 268 -3.52 10.37 -16.02
C ASP A 268 -3.88 11.36 -17.13
N TRP A 269 -5.11 11.85 -17.15
CA TRP A 269 -5.53 12.87 -18.08
C TRP A 269 -4.77 14.18 -17.85
N LEU A 270 -4.74 14.67 -16.61
CA LEU A 270 -4.01 15.90 -16.25
C LEU A 270 -2.48 15.74 -16.46
N GLY A 271 -1.94 14.56 -16.21
CA GLY A 271 -0.52 14.27 -16.36
C GLY A 271 -0.10 13.84 -17.76
N GLY A 272 -1.01 13.78 -18.74
CA GLY A 272 -0.71 13.37 -20.11
C GLY A 272 -0.29 11.90 -20.27
N SER A 273 -0.75 11.03 -19.36
CA SER A 273 -0.49 9.59 -19.37
C SER A 273 -1.75 8.74 -19.58
N LEU A 274 -2.90 9.37 -19.80
CA LEU A 274 -4.15 8.67 -20.06
C LEU A 274 -4.10 7.94 -21.42
N ARG A 275 -4.39 6.64 -21.37
CA ARG A 275 -4.66 5.83 -22.53
C ARG A 275 -5.98 5.10 -22.36
N LEU A 276 -6.91 5.29 -23.29
CA LEU A 276 -8.16 4.56 -23.30
C LEU A 276 -7.95 3.11 -23.72
N ALA A 277 -8.75 2.20 -23.20
CA ALA A 277 -8.70 0.81 -23.62
C ALA A 277 -9.14 0.66 -25.07
N GLU A 278 -8.41 -0.20 -25.80
CA GLU A 278 -8.78 -0.59 -27.17
C GLU A 278 -9.83 -1.72 -27.10
N GLU A 279 -10.37 -2.11 -28.26
CA GLU A 279 -11.36 -3.20 -28.33
C GLU A 279 -10.78 -4.56 -27.95
N ARG A 280 -9.46 -4.74 -28.03
CA ARG A 280 -8.78 -6.02 -27.78
C ARG A 280 -7.74 -5.90 -26.68
N PRO A 281 -7.60 -6.96 -25.85
CA PRO A 281 -6.58 -6.99 -24.81
C PRO A 281 -5.15 -6.99 -25.39
N PRO A 282 -4.15 -6.59 -24.60
CA PRO A 282 -2.75 -6.74 -24.95
C PRO A 282 -2.39 -8.19 -25.32
N LYS A 283 -1.47 -8.35 -26.26
CA LYS A 283 -1.03 -9.69 -26.72
C LYS A 283 -0.26 -10.46 -25.64
N ALA A 284 0.45 -9.76 -24.79
CA ALA A 284 1.22 -10.33 -23.68
C ALA A 284 1.45 -9.29 -22.59
N PHE A 285 1.65 -9.79 -21.36
CA PHE A 285 2.04 -9.04 -20.17
C PHE A 285 3.49 -9.36 -19.82
N GLY A 286 4.12 -8.51 -19.03
CA GLY A 286 5.48 -8.68 -18.56
C GLY A 286 6.40 -7.52 -18.91
N VAL A 287 7.70 -7.75 -18.79
CA VAL A 287 8.75 -6.81 -19.19
C VAL A 287 9.51 -7.33 -20.41
N ARG A 288 10.04 -6.41 -21.21
CA ARG A 288 10.79 -6.77 -22.43
C ARG A 288 12.17 -7.35 -22.18
N ASP A 289 12.70 -7.12 -21.00
CA ASP A 289 14.03 -7.57 -20.65
C ASP A 289 14.01 -9.09 -20.49
N ASN A 290 14.71 -9.80 -21.37
CA ASN A 290 14.91 -11.24 -21.31
C ASN A 290 15.75 -11.63 -20.08
N LEU A 291 15.21 -11.37 -18.87
CA LEU A 291 15.82 -11.85 -17.65
C LEU A 291 15.40 -13.31 -17.46
N PRO A 292 16.35 -14.26 -17.45
CA PRO A 292 16.03 -15.70 -17.43
C PRO A 292 15.34 -16.20 -16.16
N THR A 293 14.98 -15.31 -15.23
CA THR A 293 14.57 -15.65 -13.86
C THR A 293 13.39 -14.85 -13.32
N THR A 294 12.49 -14.38 -14.20
CA THR A 294 11.35 -13.52 -13.82
C THR A 294 10.42 -14.09 -12.75
N HIS A 295 10.45 -15.42 -12.52
CA HIS A 295 9.61 -16.12 -11.53
C HIS A 295 10.42 -16.81 -10.42
N ASN A 296 11.75 -16.64 -10.39
CA ASN A 296 12.59 -17.14 -9.30
C ASN A 296 12.55 -16.14 -8.13
N LEU A 297 12.11 -16.60 -6.95
CA LEU A 297 11.95 -15.75 -5.77
C LEU A 297 13.25 -15.04 -5.38
N ILE A 298 14.38 -15.74 -5.36
CA ILE A 298 15.67 -15.13 -5.00
C ILE A 298 15.99 -13.97 -5.97
N SER A 299 15.82 -14.21 -7.27
CA SER A 299 16.08 -13.18 -8.28
C SER A 299 15.14 -11.99 -8.16
N ILE A 300 13.87 -12.21 -7.80
CA ILE A 300 12.86 -11.15 -7.59
C ILE A 300 13.32 -10.19 -6.48
N TYR A 301 13.97 -10.68 -5.42
CA TYR A 301 14.43 -9.83 -4.32
C TYR A 301 15.85 -9.28 -4.54
N VAL A 302 16.75 -10.05 -5.13
CA VAL A 302 18.17 -9.66 -5.24
C VAL A 302 18.45 -8.80 -6.49
N THR A 303 17.85 -9.12 -7.63
CA THR A 303 18.11 -8.39 -8.89
C THR A 303 17.81 -6.90 -8.78
N PRO A 304 16.66 -6.45 -8.21
CA PRO A 304 16.36 -5.03 -8.04
C PRO A 304 17.42 -4.29 -7.23
N LEU A 305 17.94 -4.89 -6.17
CA LEU A 305 18.99 -4.28 -5.33
C LEU A 305 20.29 -4.09 -6.10
N VAL A 306 20.71 -5.13 -6.84
CA VAL A 306 21.93 -5.06 -7.67
C VAL A 306 21.80 -3.98 -8.74
N GLU A 307 20.64 -3.88 -9.39
CA GLU A 307 20.40 -2.86 -10.43
C GLU A 307 20.32 -1.46 -9.83
N ALA A 308 19.68 -1.30 -8.68
CA ALA A 308 19.64 -0.04 -7.95
C ALA A 308 21.06 0.44 -7.60
N CYS A 309 21.91 -0.45 -7.09
CA CYS A 309 23.32 -0.14 -6.85
C CYS A 309 24.02 0.30 -8.13
N ARG A 310 23.80 -0.39 -9.25
CA ARG A 310 24.38 0.01 -10.55
C ARG A 310 23.89 1.38 -11.01
N CYS A 311 22.59 1.68 -10.83
CA CYS A 311 22.06 3.00 -11.15
C CYS A 311 22.73 4.12 -10.35
N LEU A 312 23.07 3.88 -9.08
CA LEU A 312 23.72 4.85 -8.21
C LEU A 312 25.20 5.07 -8.54
N TYR A 313 25.89 4.02 -9.01
CA TYR A 313 27.32 4.09 -9.35
C TYR A 313 27.59 4.50 -10.80
N GLN A 314 26.58 4.57 -11.68
CA GLN A 314 26.78 5.09 -13.04
C GLN A 314 26.79 6.62 -13.01
N PRO A 315 27.88 7.28 -13.48
CA PRO A 315 27.91 8.74 -13.52
C PRO A 315 26.80 9.26 -14.46
N LEU A 316 26.12 10.31 -14.04
CA LEU A 316 25.04 11.01 -14.76
C LEU A 316 25.43 11.58 -16.15
N THR A 317 26.63 11.29 -16.62
CA THR A 317 27.30 11.93 -17.78
C THR A 317 27.12 11.22 -19.11
N ARG A 318 26.29 10.17 -19.22
CA ARG A 318 26.05 9.56 -20.54
C ARG A 318 24.59 9.63 -20.94
N GLY A 319 24.35 10.44 -21.97
CA GLY A 319 23.06 10.51 -22.66
C GLY A 319 22.56 9.11 -23.08
N ARG A 320 21.24 8.98 -23.09
CA ARG A 320 20.40 7.84 -23.47
C ARG A 320 21.04 6.76 -24.37
N LYS A 321 22.06 6.05 -23.92
CA LYS A 321 22.49 4.80 -24.54
C LYS A 321 21.87 3.64 -23.77
N ARG A 322 21.18 2.76 -24.51
CA ARG A 322 20.60 1.50 -24.02
C ARG A 322 21.60 0.79 -23.12
N MET A 323 21.16 0.34 -21.94
CA MET A 323 21.97 -0.52 -21.07
C MET A 323 22.55 -1.69 -21.88
N PRO A 324 23.87 -1.98 -21.79
CA PRO A 324 24.46 -3.09 -22.51
C PRO A 324 23.91 -4.42 -21.97
N ARG A 325 23.58 -5.32 -22.91
CA ARG A 325 23.33 -6.73 -22.59
C ARG A 325 24.62 -7.31 -22.01
N THR A 326 24.69 -7.55 -20.72
CA THR A 326 25.84 -8.24 -20.11
C THR A 326 25.46 -9.67 -19.75
N SER A 327 26.27 -10.60 -20.29
CA SER A 327 26.30 -12.00 -19.86
C SER A 327 26.62 -12.07 -18.36
N TRP A 328 25.79 -12.74 -17.61
CA TRP A 328 25.88 -12.84 -16.16
C TRP A 328 26.97 -13.82 -15.73
N ASN A 329 27.93 -13.34 -14.95
CA ASN A 329 28.94 -14.19 -14.32
C ASN A 329 28.45 -14.61 -12.92
N ILE A 330 27.98 -15.84 -12.79
CA ILE A 330 27.33 -16.42 -11.61
C ILE A 330 28.23 -16.41 -10.34
N SER A 331 29.55 -16.36 -10.50
CA SER A 331 30.49 -16.40 -9.36
C SER A 331 30.52 -15.10 -8.55
N PHE A 332 30.26 -13.93 -9.16
CA PHE A 332 30.25 -12.65 -8.45
C PHE A 332 29.02 -12.49 -7.53
N HIS A 333 27.91 -13.16 -7.86
CA HIS A 333 26.68 -13.07 -7.08
C HIS A 333 26.72 -13.82 -5.75
N ARG A 334 27.49 -14.90 -5.64
CA ARG A 334 27.55 -15.72 -4.42
C ARG A 334 28.10 -14.97 -3.22
N ASN A 335 29.07 -14.08 -3.41
CA ASN A 335 29.67 -13.28 -2.35
C ASN A 335 28.83 -12.04 -1.99
N LEU A 336 28.13 -11.43 -2.98
CA LEU A 336 27.23 -10.29 -2.75
C LEU A 336 25.94 -10.75 -2.03
N ILE A 337 25.41 -11.91 -2.42
CA ILE A 337 24.22 -12.53 -1.79
C ILE A 337 24.49 -12.79 -0.31
N GLY A 338 25.67 -13.31 0.03
CA GLY A 338 26.09 -13.54 1.44
C GLY A 338 26.12 -12.23 2.24
N GLY A 339 26.68 -11.15 1.66
CA GLY A 339 26.76 -9.84 2.30
C GLY A 339 25.40 -9.16 2.50
N VAL A 340 24.51 -9.24 1.53
CA VAL A 340 23.17 -8.62 1.60
C VAL A 340 22.26 -9.39 2.57
N ILE A 341 22.30 -10.71 2.54
CA ILE A 341 21.56 -11.56 3.52
C ILE A 341 22.08 -11.31 4.93
N LEU A 342 23.41 -11.23 5.12
CA LEU A 342 24.01 -10.94 6.42
C LEU A 342 23.62 -9.53 6.92
N PHE A 343 23.56 -8.51 6.04
CA PHE A 343 23.14 -7.15 6.40
C PHE A 343 21.67 -7.08 6.76
N ILE A 344 20.80 -7.81 6.05
CA ILE A 344 19.37 -7.92 6.37
C ILE A 344 19.17 -8.70 7.66
N CYS A 345 19.90 -9.80 7.89
CA CYS A 345 19.85 -10.59 9.12
C CYS A 345 20.39 -9.83 10.34
N LEU A 346 21.47 -9.04 10.18
CA LEU A 346 22.01 -8.18 11.25
C LEU A 346 21.09 -7.01 11.58
N GLY A 347 20.33 -6.48 10.61
CA GLY A 347 19.31 -5.46 10.86
C GLY A 347 18.07 -5.98 11.60
N ILE A 348 17.81 -7.28 11.54
CA ILE A 348 16.70 -7.97 12.26
C ILE A 348 17.09 -8.37 13.68
N LEU A 349 18.39 -8.56 13.95
CA LEU A 349 18.91 -8.77 15.31
C LEU A 349 19.03 -7.44 16.07
N GLY A 350 17.97 -6.63 16.02
CA GLY A 350 17.81 -5.51 16.93
C GLY A 350 17.80 -6.03 18.36
N THR A 351 18.79 -5.62 19.14
CA THR A 351 18.85 -5.81 20.58
C THR A 351 17.47 -5.57 21.18
N SER A 352 16.91 -6.56 21.85
CA SER A 352 15.79 -6.36 22.74
C SER A 352 16.26 -5.35 23.81
N VAL A 353 15.91 -4.10 23.64
CA VAL A 353 15.99 -3.13 24.72
C VAL A 353 15.05 -3.67 25.79
N ALA A 354 15.58 -3.98 26.97
CA ALA A 354 14.77 -4.29 28.12
C ALA A 354 13.72 -3.21 28.26
N ALA A 355 12.44 -3.60 28.27
CA ALA A 355 11.34 -2.66 28.38
C ALA A 355 11.50 -1.91 29.72
N ALA A 356 11.88 -0.64 29.65
CA ALA A 356 11.86 0.22 30.80
C ALA A 356 10.42 0.46 31.23
N ASP A 357 10.14 0.49 32.53
CA ASP A 357 8.81 0.84 33.04
C ASP A 357 8.46 2.26 32.56
N LEU A 358 7.26 2.38 31.95
CA LEU A 358 6.75 3.65 31.47
C LEU A 358 5.80 4.25 32.52
N ASN A 359 6.10 5.47 32.97
CA ASN A 359 5.24 6.18 33.90
C ASN A 359 4.48 7.31 33.17
N ILE A 360 3.18 7.37 33.35
CA ILE A 360 2.29 8.33 32.66
C ILE A 360 1.53 9.15 33.68
N TYR A 361 1.53 10.46 33.53
CA TYR A 361 0.63 11.36 34.26
C TYR A 361 -0.56 11.71 33.36
N SER A 362 -1.78 11.40 33.79
CA SER A 362 -2.98 11.56 32.98
C SER A 362 -4.08 12.37 33.68
N HIS A 363 -4.59 13.39 32.98
CA HIS A 363 -5.84 14.07 33.36
C HIS A 363 -7.11 13.33 32.91
N ARG A 364 -6.95 12.31 32.08
CA ARG A 364 -8.08 11.55 31.53
C ARG A 364 -8.66 10.61 32.59
N GLN A 365 -9.97 10.36 32.50
CA GLN A 365 -10.63 9.34 33.31
C GLN A 365 -10.00 7.97 33.03
N PRO A 366 -9.79 7.13 34.08
CA PRO A 366 -9.14 5.82 33.91
C PRO A 366 -9.76 4.95 32.82
N PHE A 367 -11.09 4.93 32.73
CA PHE A 367 -11.82 4.11 31.76
C PHE A 367 -11.59 4.55 30.31
N LEU A 368 -11.22 5.81 30.06
CA LEU A 368 -10.96 6.33 28.72
C LEU A 368 -9.56 5.98 28.20
N ILE A 369 -8.56 5.89 29.08
CA ILE A 369 -7.18 5.64 28.69
C ILE A 369 -6.77 4.17 28.86
N LYS A 370 -7.46 3.44 29.76
CA LYS A 370 -7.16 2.05 30.07
C LYS A 370 -7.11 1.14 28.83
N PRO A 371 -8.06 1.19 27.86
CA PRO A 371 -7.99 0.35 26.65
C PRO A 371 -6.73 0.57 25.83
N PHE A 372 -6.22 1.80 25.76
CA PHE A 372 -4.98 2.12 25.04
C PHE A 372 -3.75 1.60 25.78
N ILE A 373 -3.75 1.70 27.12
CA ILE A 373 -2.68 1.18 27.95
C ILE A 373 -2.62 -0.34 27.86
N ASP A 374 -3.77 -1.01 27.96
CA ASP A 374 -3.89 -2.46 27.87
C ASP A 374 -3.41 -2.96 26.48
N ALA A 375 -3.79 -2.26 25.40
CA ALA A 375 -3.36 -2.58 24.05
C ALA A 375 -1.84 -2.40 23.89
N TYR A 376 -1.28 -1.29 24.36
CA TYR A 376 0.15 -1.03 24.29
C TYR A 376 0.95 -2.04 25.13
N LYS A 377 0.48 -2.37 26.33
CA LYS A 377 1.08 -3.39 27.19
C LYS A 377 1.05 -4.78 26.53
N ALA A 378 -0.07 -5.12 25.90
CA ALA A 378 -0.20 -6.39 25.16
C ALA A 378 0.76 -6.48 23.98
N GLU A 379 0.99 -5.35 23.28
CA GLU A 379 1.84 -5.30 22.10
C GLU A 379 3.34 -5.25 22.44
N THR A 380 3.72 -4.51 23.48
CA THR A 380 5.14 -4.21 23.79
C THR A 380 5.69 -4.98 24.99
N GLY A 381 4.83 -5.55 25.84
CA GLY A 381 5.25 -6.15 27.11
C GLY A 381 5.71 -5.13 28.17
N THR A 382 5.63 -3.82 27.88
CA THR A 382 6.10 -2.75 28.77
C THR A 382 5.16 -2.59 29.96
N ASN A 383 5.70 -2.52 31.18
CA ASN A 383 4.92 -2.15 32.35
C ASN A 383 4.62 -0.62 32.31
N ILE A 384 3.33 -0.29 32.48
CA ILE A 384 2.88 1.10 32.49
C ILE A 384 2.25 1.41 33.84
N ASN A 385 2.81 2.42 34.51
CA ASN A 385 2.26 2.99 35.73
C ASN A 385 1.57 4.31 35.40
N VAL A 386 0.30 4.46 35.76
CA VAL A 386 -0.47 5.68 35.47
C VAL A 386 -0.90 6.37 36.75
N VAL A 387 -0.52 7.63 36.87
CA VAL A 387 -1.01 8.52 37.93
C VAL A 387 -2.13 9.38 37.34
N TYR A 388 -3.33 9.20 37.89
CA TYR A 388 -4.51 9.95 37.47
C TYR A 388 -4.77 11.12 38.44
N ALA A 389 -4.86 12.34 37.91
CA ALA A 389 -5.32 13.48 38.69
C ALA A 389 -6.00 14.52 37.78
N SER A 390 -7.10 15.08 38.25
CA SER A 390 -7.86 16.11 37.53
C SER A 390 -7.16 17.48 37.51
N LYS A 391 -6.24 17.72 38.46
CA LYS A 391 -5.49 19.00 38.62
C LYS A 391 -4.09 18.71 39.17
N GLY A 392 -3.16 19.63 38.96
CA GLY A 392 -1.85 19.65 39.66
C GLY A 392 -0.78 18.73 39.04
N LEU A 393 -1.02 17.99 37.94
CA LEU A 393 0.01 17.14 37.34
C LEU A 393 1.18 17.94 36.75
N ALA A 394 0.92 19.10 36.15
CA ALA A 394 1.97 19.97 35.61
C ALA A 394 2.85 20.54 36.72
N GLN A 395 2.23 20.99 37.85
CA GLN A 395 2.96 21.48 39.02
C GLN A 395 3.79 20.35 39.65
N ARG A 396 3.26 19.14 39.70
CA ARG A 396 3.98 17.99 40.20
C ARG A 396 5.19 17.65 39.31
N LEU A 397 5.03 17.60 38.01
CA LEU A 397 6.11 17.40 37.05
C LEU A 397 7.21 18.47 37.19
N GLN A 398 6.80 19.74 37.36
CA GLN A 398 7.70 20.85 37.56
C GLN A 398 8.45 20.76 38.89
N ALA A 399 7.80 20.34 39.96
CA ALA A 399 8.42 20.14 41.28
C ALA A 399 9.38 18.93 41.31
N GLU A 400 9.06 17.86 40.58
CA GLU A 400 9.91 16.69 40.47
C GLU A 400 11.15 16.97 39.58
N GLY A 401 11.01 17.81 38.55
CA GLY A 401 12.07 18.19 37.62
C GLY A 401 12.74 16.98 36.98
N SER A 402 14.07 16.93 36.97
CA SER A 402 14.84 15.82 36.42
C SER A 402 14.73 14.52 37.22
N ARG A 403 14.04 14.50 38.35
CA ARG A 403 13.75 13.30 39.15
C ARG A 403 12.37 12.74 38.92
N SER A 404 11.60 13.31 37.97
CA SER A 404 10.27 12.79 37.64
C SER A 404 10.41 11.39 37.12
N PRO A 405 9.56 10.44 37.60
CA PRO A 405 9.47 9.10 37.04
C PRO A 405 8.68 9.04 35.75
N ALA A 406 8.06 10.15 35.28
CA ALA A 406 7.24 10.25 34.09
C ALA A 406 7.92 11.01 32.97
#